data_2902d89a3456ff3141fa6effe0b46ecc
#
_entry.id   2902d89a3456ff3141fa6effe0b46ecc
#
_cell.length_a   1.000
_cell.length_b   1.000
_cell.length_c   1.000
_cell.angle_alpha   90.00
_cell.angle_beta   90.00
_cell.angle_gamma   90.00
#
_symmetry.space_group_name_H-M   'P 1'
#
loop_
_entity.id
_entity.type
_entity.pdbx_description
1 polymer ?
#
loop_
_entity_poly.entity_id
_entity_poly.type
_entity_poly.pdbx_seq_one_letter_code
_entity_poly.pdbx_strand_id
1 'polypeptide(L)'
;FRSQLYFDETSYRLMFEALGQVLKAKGNRLAELREIFHGNQKAETFSFGFTRFPWLNNTQEEAVNKVMHAKDVAIVHGPPGTGKTTTLVEAIYETLHRENQVMVCAQSNMAVDWISEKLVDRGVPVLRIGNPTRVNDKMLAFTYERRFESHPDYPQLWSIRKAIRELYGRSRKGAERENIRQKINSLKDRATELEIRINEALFGEARVIACTLVSSANRILTGRKFSTLFIDEAAQALEPACWIAIRKADRVILAGDYCQLPPTIKCMEAAQIGRAS
;
A
#
# COMPACT_ATOMS: atom_id res chain seq x y z
N PHE A 1 3.21 24.81 -29.12
CA PHE A 1 3.13 23.64 -28.22
C PHE A 1 3.23 24.13 -26.78
N ARG A 2 2.09 24.38 -26.12
CA ARG A 2 2.03 24.53 -24.66
C ARG A 2 1.98 23.12 -24.06
N SER A 3 3.11 22.61 -23.61
CA SER A 3 3.13 21.50 -22.66
C SER A 3 2.56 22.03 -21.35
N GLN A 4 1.30 21.77 -21.08
CA GLN A 4 0.77 21.89 -19.73
C GLN A 4 1.51 20.87 -18.89
N LEU A 5 2.38 21.37 -18.00
CA LEU A 5 2.87 20.59 -16.87
C LEU A 5 1.64 20.20 -16.04
N TYR A 6 1.20 18.96 -16.20
CA TYR A 6 0.23 18.36 -15.30
C TYR A 6 0.92 18.25 -13.95
N PHE A 7 0.67 19.20 -13.09
CA PHE A 7 0.97 19.07 -11.68
C PHE A 7 0.10 17.95 -11.13
N ASP A 8 0.70 16.92 -10.54
CA ASP A 8 -0.02 15.92 -9.79
C ASP A 8 -0.45 16.48 -8.42
N GLU A 9 -1.40 17.41 -8.49
CA GLU A 9 -1.95 18.14 -7.35
C GLU A 9 -2.48 17.21 -6.27
N THR A 10 -3.00 16.05 -6.68
CA THR A 10 -3.54 15.05 -5.75
C THR A 10 -2.44 14.41 -4.90
N SER A 11 -1.32 14.04 -5.48
CA SER A 11 -0.19 13.45 -4.74
C SER A 11 0.40 14.46 -3.75
N TYR A 12 0.56 15.71 -4.14
CA TYR A 12 1.04 16.76 -3.23
C TYR A 12 0.08 17.02 -2.07
N ARG A 13 -1.22 17.05 -2.33
CA ARG A 13 -2.23 17.20 -1.27
C ARG A 13 -2.16 16.06 -0.26
N LEU A 14 -2.03 14.81 -0.72
CA LEU A 14 -1.90 13.65 0.15
C LEU A 14 -0.62 13.68 0.98
N MET A 15 0.49 14.14 0.40
CA MET A 15 1.75 14.35 1.12
C MET A 15 1.61 15.41 2.22
N PHE A 16 1.00 16.57 1.92
CA PHE A 16 0.73 17.62 2.92
C PHE A 16 -0.18 17.15 4.04
N GLU A 17 -1.24 16.40 3.70
CA GLU A 17 -2.14 15.81 4.68
C GLU A 17 -1.40 14.84 5.61
N ALA A 18 -0.58 13.96 5.05
CA ALA A 18 0.23 13.02 5.82
C ALA A 18 1.20 13.74 6.76
N LEU A 19 1.95 14.73 6.27
CA LEU A 19 2.83 15.55 7.12
C LEU A 19 2.07 16.26 8.23
N GLY A 20 0.90 16.84 7.93
CA GLY A 20 0.06 17.48 8.94
C GLY A 20 -0.36 16.53 10.05
N GLN A 21 -0.67 15.27 9.72
CA GLN A 21 -0.99 14.24 10.71
C GLN A 21 0.24 13.84 11.53
N VAL A 22 1.40 13.65 10.89
CA VAL A 22 2.65 13.31 11.56
C VAL A 22 3.07 14.39 12.56
N LEU A 23 3.03 15.65 12.15
CA LEU A 23 3.41 16.78 13.00
C LEU A 23 2.47 16.96 14.21
N LYS A 24 1.19 16.68 14.04
CA LYS A 24 0.16 16.79 15.09
C LYS A 24 0.07 15.54 15.97
N ALA A 25 0.67 14.42 15.59
CA ALA A 25 0.59 13.16 16.32
C ALA A 25 1.20 13.30 17.72
N LYS A 26 0.46 12.86 18.73
CA LYS A 26 0.89 12.85 20.14
C LYS A 26 0.38 11.60 20.83
N GLY A 27 1.25 10.92 21.59
CA GLY A 27 0.89 9.78 22.44
C GLY A 27 0.35 8.57 21.67
N ASN A 28 0.67 8.42 20.40
CA ASN A 28 0.27 7.31 19.55
C ASN A 28 1.47 6.73 18.79
N ARG A 29 1.25 5.62 18.10
CA ARG A 29 2.33 4.92 17.36
C ARG A 29 2.96 5.79 16.27
N LEU A 30 2.17 6.62 15.59
CA LEU A 30 2.68 7.53 14.58
C LEU A 30 3.68 8.54 15.17
N ALA A 31 3.39 9.08 16.37
CA ALA A 31 4.30 9.96 17.10
C ALA A 31 5.60 9.23 17.49
N GLU A 32 5.53 7.99 17.97
CA GLU A 32 6.70 7.18 18.30
C GLU A 32 7.56 6.91 17.05
N LEU A 33 6.98 6.50 15.94
CA LEU A 33 7.69 6.30 14.69
C LEU A 33 8.36 7.59 14.20
N ARG A 34 7.68 8.73 14.31
CA ARG A 34 8.28 10.03 14.00
C ARG A 34 9.55 10.27 14.81
N GLU A 35 9.49 10.08 16.13
CA GLU A 35 10.65 10.30 17.01
C GLU A 35 11.80 9.33 16.69
N ILE A 36 11.50 8.08 16.31
CA ILE A 36 12.51 7.11 15.90
C ILE A 36 13.17 7.53 14.58
N PHE A 37 12.38 7.94 13.56
CA PHE A 37 12.92 8.39 12.28
C PHE A 37 13.74 9.68 12.39
N HIS A 38 13.43 10.54 13.33
CA HIS A 38 14.21 11.76 13.62
C HIS A 38 15.41 11.52 14.56
N GLY A 39 15.62 10.29 15.02
CA GLY A 39 16.73 9.95 15.90
C GLY A 39 16.56 10.39 17.36
N ASN A 40 15.37 10.87 17.73
CA ASN A 40 15.06 11.30 19.10
C ASN A 40 14.75 10.12 20.03
N GLN A 41 14.37 8.98 19.46
CA GLN A 41 14.09 7.73 20.16
C GLN A 41 14.80 6.58 19.47
N LYS A 42 15.40 5.68 20.25
CA LYS A 42 16.06 4.48 19.73
C LYS A 42 15.01 3.44 19.33
N ALA A 43 15.18 2.85 18.14
CA ALA A 43 14.40 1.70 17.72
C ALA A 43 14.75 0.46 18.58
N GLU A 44 13.73 -0.30 18.92
CA GLU A 44 13.85 -1.53 19.71
C GLU A 44 13.91 -2.77 18.81
N THR A 45 14.39 -3.87 19.38
CA THR A 45 14.47 -5.18 18.74
C THR A 45 13.86 -6.25 19.64
N PHE A 46 13.34 -7.30 18.99
CA PHE A 46 12.96 -8.55 19.69
C PHE A 46 14.19 -9.43 19.88
N SER A 47 14.14 -10.28 20.91
CA SER A 47 15.14 -11.31 21.15
C SER A 47 14.63 -12.64 20.59
N PHE A 48 14.93 -12.93 19.33
CA PHE A 48 14.66 -14.23 18.69
C PHE A 48 15.95 -14.96 18.38
N GLY A 49 15.87 -16.28 18.18
CA GLY A 49 16.97 -17.06 17.65
C GLY A 49 17.32 -16.68 16.20
N PHE A 50 18.58 -16.88 15.83
CA PHE A 50 19.02 -16.69 14.44
C PHE A 50 18.47 -17.82 13.57
N THR A 51 17.83 -17.47 12.43
CA THR A 51 17.31 -18.43 11.46
C THR A 51 18.24 -18.57 10.28
N ARG A 52 18.51 -19.80 9.85
CA ARG A 52 19.33 -20.11 8.69
C ARG A 52 18.51 -20.21 7.42
N PHE A 53 19.04 -19.62 6.34
CA PHE A 53 18.46 -19.64 5.01
C PHE A 53 19.50 -20.13 3.99
N PRO A 54 19.62 -21.46 3.76
CA PRO A 54 20.69 -22.04 2.94
C PRO A 54 20.76 -21.51 1.50
N TRP A 55 19.66 -20.95 1.00
CA TRP A 55 19.54 -20.35 -0.35
C TRP A 55 19.96 -18.87 -0.42
N LEU A 56 20.26 -18.24 0.70
CA LEU A 56 20.74 -16.87 0.80
C LEU A 56 22.26 -16.86 1.06
N ASN A 57 22.92 -15.82 0.59
CA ASN A 57 24.28 -15.58 1.06
C ASN A 57 24.31 -15.04 2.50
N ASN A 58 25.46 -15.04 3.14
CA ASN A 58 25.58 -14.65 4.56
C ASN A 58 25.05 -13.23 4.84
N THR A 59 25.30 -12.29 3.95
CA THR A 59 24.85 -10.89 4.11
C THR A 59 23.32 -10.79 3.98
N GLN A 60 22.74 -11.49 3.03
CA GLN A 60 21.27 -11.55 2.85
C GLN A 60 20.61 -12.25 4.04
N GLU A 61 21.19 -13.37 4.52
CA GLU A 61 20.71 -14.09 5.69
C GLU A 61 20.73 -13.20 6.94
N GLU A 62 21.81 -12.46 7.15
CA GLU A 62 21.92 -11.50 8.25
C GLU A 62 20.86 -10.39 8.12
N ALA A 63 20.65 -9.84 6.92
CA ALA A 63 19.68 -8.81 6.67
C ALA A 63 18.24 -9.28 6.97
N VAL A 64 17.85 -10.49 6.54
CA VAL A 64 16.54 -11.08 6.86
C VAL A 64 16.39 -11.24 8.37
N ASN A 65 17.40 -11.76 9.07
CA ASN A 65 17.35 -11.90 10.51
C ASN A 65 17.20 -10.55 11.23
N LYS A 66 17.91 -9.50 10.78
CA LYS A 66 17.76 -8.15 11.34
C LYS A 66 16.35 -7.60 11.13
N VAL A 67 15.74 -7.82 9.97
CA VAL A 67 14.33 -7.46 9.72
C VAL A 67 13.42 -8.20 10.67
N MET A 68 13.61 -9.51 10.86
CA MET A 68 12.78 -10.32 11.75
C MET A 68 12.90 -9.92 13.23
N HIS A 69 14.08 -9.40 13.64
CA HIS A 69 14.31 -8.92 14.99
C HIS A 69 13.84 -7.48 15.23
N ALA A 70 13.64 -6.69 14.19
CA ALA A 70 13.18 -5.31 14.33
C ALA A 70 11.77 -5.25 14.91
N LYS A 71 11.61 -4.54 16.02
CA LYS A 71 10.30 -4.25 16.62
C LYS A 71 9.66 -3.03 16.00
N ASP A 72 10.45 -2.02 15.67
CA ASP A 72 9.99 -0.72 15.19
C ASP A 72 10.35 -0.47 13.74
N VAL A 73 11.63 -0.37 13.45
CA VAL A 73 12.17 0.02 12.14
C VAL A 73 13.42 -0.81 11.83
N ALA A 74 13.54 -1.25 10.58
CA ALA A 74 14.80 -1.76 10.03
C ALA A 74 15.04 -1.16 8.65
N ILE A 75 16.33 -1.03 8.30
CA ILE A 75 16.79 -0.55 7.01
C ILE A 75 17.62 -1.64 6.34
N VAL A 76 17.19 -2.08 5.17
CA VAL A 76 17.92 -2.99 4.29
C VAL A 76 18.63 -2.16 3.23
N HIS A 77 19.90 -1.89 3.46
CA HIS A 77 20.74 -1.15 2.52
C HIS A 77 21.52 -2.11 1.62
N GLY A 78 21.62 -1.80 0.34
CA GLY A 78 22.47 -2.53 -0.59
C GLY A 78 22.48 -1.89 -1.98
N PRO A 79 23.66 -1.87 -2.64
CA PRO A 79 23.79 -1.35 -4.00
C PRO A 79 23.02 -2.19 -5.02
N PRO A 80 22.93 -1.73 -6.29
CA PRO A 80 22.32 -2.50 -7.37
C PRO A 80 22.98 -3.87 -7.52
N GLY A 81 22.17 -4.89 -7.83
CA GLY A 81 22.68 -6.24 -8.11
C GLY A 81 23.05 -7.08 -6.87
N THR A 82 22.88 -6.58 -5.66
CA THR A 82 23.15 -7.33 -4.41
C THR A 82 22.03 -8.28 -3.99
N GLY A 83 20.94 -8.34 -4.77
CA GLY A 83 19.79 -9.17 -4.44
C GLY A 83 18.89 -8.58 -3.35
N LYS A 84 18.83 -7.25 -3.21
CA LYS A 84 17.94 -6.58 -2.26
C LYS A 84 16.49 -7.05 -2.36
N THR A 85 15.95 -7.14 -3.58
CA THR A 85 14.58 -7.60 -3.78
C THR A 85 14.38 -9.03 -3.31
N THR A 86 15.36 -9.92 -3.58
CA THR A 86 15.32 -11.31 -3.08
C THR A 86 15.34 -11.35 -1.55
N THR A 87 16.18 -10.54 -0.93
CA THR A 87 16.27 -10.41 0.54
C THR A 87 14.95 -9.88 1.10
N LEU A 88 14.37 -8.86 0.47
CA LEU A 88 13.11 -8.26 0.92
C LEU A 88 11.93 -9.22 0.76
N VAL A 89 11.86 -9.96 -0.35
CA VAL A 89 10.85 -11.01 -0.57
C VAL A 89 10.95 -12.09 0.50
N GLU A 90 12.16 -12.53 0.84
CA GLU A 90 12.37 -13.49 1.93
C GLU A 90 11.93 -12.94 3.28
N ALA A 91 12.29 -11.70 3.59
CA ALA A 91 11.87 -11.03 4.83
C ALA A 91 10.34 -10.89 4.93
N ILE A 92 9.66 -10.57 3.81
CA ILE A 92 8.20 -10.53 3.75
C ILE A 92 7.62 -11.92 3.99
N TYR A 93 8.14 -12.94 3.31
CA TYR A 93 7.68 -14.32 3.44
C TYR A 93 7.81 -14.80 4.88
N GLU A 94 8.95 -14.58 5.52
CA GLU A 94 9.18 -14.93 6.93
C GLU A 94 8.28 -14.14 7.89
N THR A 95 8.06 -12.86 7.61
CA THR A 95 7.13 -12.03 8.40
C THR A 95 5.71 -12.62 8.37
N LEU A 96 5.27 -13.13 7.22
CA LEU A 96 3.95 -13.74 7.06
C LEU A 96 3.77 -15.07 7.83
N HIS A 97 4.83 -15.68 8.35
CA HIS A 97 4.70 -16.77 9.31
C HIS A 97 4.25 -16.29 10.70
N ARG A 98 4.43 -15.01 11.01
CA ARG A 98 4.07 -14.41 12.31
C ARG A 98 2.90 -13.45 12.22
N GLU A 99 2.62 -12.89 11.04
CA GLU A 99 1.59 -11.90 10.80
C GLU A 99 0.64 -12.38 9.71
N ASN A 100 -0.65 -12.04 9.84
CA ASN A 100 -1.65 -12.45 8.85
C ASN A 100 -1.49 -11.71 7.53
N GLN A 101 -1.19 -10.41 7.60
CA GLN A 101 -1.19 -9.54 6.44
C GLN A 101 -0.18 -8.41 6.62
N VAL A 102 0.55 -8.10 5.57
CA VAL A 102 1.49 -6.97 5.53
C VAL A 102 1.16 -6.05 4.35
N MET A 103 1.62 -4.81 4.41
CA MET A 103 1.58 -3.87 3.30
C MET A 103 2.95 -3.74 2.68
N VAL A 104 3.01 -3.74 1.35
CA VAL A 104 4.24 -3.57 0.57
C VAL A 104 4.05 -2.39 -0.38
N CYS A 105 4.92 -1.40 -0.27
CA CYS A 105 4.86 -0.18 -1.07
C CYS A 105 6.20 0.08 -1.78
N ALA A 106 6.12 0.84 -2.86
CA ALA A 106 7.26 1.48 -3.51
C ALA A 106 6.81 2.79 -4.16
N GLN A 107 7.79 3.60 -4.60
CA GLN A 107 7.50 4.86 -5.28
C GLN A 107 6.86 4.64 -6.66
N SER A 108 7.35 3.67 -7.44
CA SER A 108 6.90 3.39 -8.79
C SER A 108 6.01 2.16 -8.90
N ASN A 109 5.10 2.15 -9.87
CA ASN A 109 4.29 0.97 -10.18
C ASN A 109 5.17 -0.21 -10.61
N MET A 110 6.23 0.04 -11.36
CA MET A 110 7.16 -1.00 -11.81
C MET A 110 7.83 -1.72 -10.64
N ALA A 111 8.28 -0.99 -9.63
CA ALA A 111 8.88 -1.59 -8.43
C ALA A 111 7.86 -2.41 -7.63
N VAL A 112 6.64 -1.90 -7.47
CA VAL A 112 5.55 -2.64 -6.80
C VAL A 112 5.22 -3.93 -7.55
N ASP A 113 5.10 -3.86 -8.87
CA ASP A 113 4.78 -5.04 -9.68
C ASP A 113 5.90 -6.08 -9.63
N TRP A 114 7.16 -5.63 -9.70
CA TRP A 114 8.32 -6.52 -9.64
C TRP A 114 8.39 -7.32 -8.33
N ILE A 115 8.24 -6.66 -7.19
CA ILE A 115 8.25 -7.35 -5.89
C ILE A 115 7.02 -8.24 -5.71
N SER A 116 5.86 -7.78 -6.21
CA SER A 116 4.61 -8.54 -6.18
C SER A 116 4.69 -9.83 -7.00
N GLU A 117 5.28 -9.79 -8.19
CA GLU A 117 5.53 -10.99 -9.01
C GLU A 117 6.36 -12.02 -8.25
N LYS A 118 7.43 -11.59 -7.60
CA LYS A 118 8.29 -12.49 -6.81
C LYS A 118 7.55 -13.13 -5.65
N LEU A 119 6.65 -12.41 -5.02
CA LEU A 119 5.81 -12.94 -3.95
C LEU A 119 4.77 -13.92 -4.48
N VAL A 120 4.13 -13.62 -5.61
CA VAL A 120 3.18 -14.52 -6.27
C VAL A 120 3.87 -15.81 -6.72
N ASP A 121 5.07 -15.74 -7.29
CA ASP A 121 5.87 -16.90 -7.70
C ASP A 121 6.19 -17.83 -6.50
N ARG A 122 6.21 -17.30 -5.28
CA ARG A 122 6.35 -18.06 -4.03
C ARG A 122 5.02 -18.53 -3.44
N GLY A 123 3.91 -18.34 -4.14
CA GLY A 123 2.58 -18.74 -3.69
C GLY A 123 1.95 -17.81 -2.64
N VAL A 124 2.48 -16.60 -2.47
CA VAL A 124 1.90 -15.62 -1.53
C VAL A 124 0.69 -14.93 -2.17
N PRO A 125 -0.50 -14.96 -1.55
CA PRO A 125 -1.67 -14.24 -2.03
C PRO A 125 -1.46 -12.73 -1.96
N VAL A 126 -1.35 -12.07 -3.10
CA VAL A 126 -1.15 -10.62 -3.24
C VAL A 126 -2.43 -9.97 -3.77
N LEU A 127 -2.84 -8.86 -3.16
CA LEU A 127 -3.85 -7.96 -3.68
C LEU A 127 -3.18 -6.64 -4.08
N ARG A 128 -3.18 -6.34 -5.38
CA ARG A 128 -2.55 -5.17 -5.99
C ARG A 128 -3.55 -4.01 -6.04
N ILE A 129 -3.30 -2.95 -5.29
CA ILE A 129 -4.11 -1.74 -5.27
C ILE A 129 -3.48 -0.70 -6.18
N GLY A 130 -4.25 -0.15 -7.10
CA GLY A 130 -3.80 0.89 -8.03
C GLY A 130 -4.59 0.86 -9.34
N ASN A 131 -4.33 1.84 -10.20
CA ASN A 131 -5.00 1.88 -11.49
C ASN A 131 -4.54 0.71 -12.39
N PRO A 132 -5.45 -0.18 -12.83
CA PRO A 132 -5.09 -1.34 -13.67
C PRO A 132 -4.33 -1.00 -14.96
N THR A 133 -4.54 0.21 -15.50
CA THR A 133 -3.84 0.66 -16.72
C THR A 133 -2.35 0.94 -16.50
N ARG A 134 -1.90 1.01 -15.24
CA ARG A 134 -0.50 1.23 -14.84
C ARG A 134 0.16 0.00 -14.24
N VAL A 135 -0.55 -1.11 -14.20
CA VAL A 135 -0.07 -2.40 -13.69
C VAL A 135 0.38 -3.26 -14.87
N ASN A 136 1.47 -3.99 -14.73
CA ASN A 136 1.95 -4.87 -15.79
C ASN A 136 0.99 -6.07 -16.02
N ASP A 137 1.10 -6.71 -17.17
CA ASP A 137 0.19 -7.77 -17.59
C ASP A 137 0.17 -8.96 -16.62
N LYS A 138 1.31 -9.32 -16.03
CA LYS A 138 1.41 -10.45 -15.08
C LYS A 138 0.64 -10.18 -13.79
N MET A 139 0.66 -8.93 -13.32
CA MET A 139 0.00 -8.54 -12.08
C MET A 139 -1.46 -8.09 -12.28
N LEU A 140 -1.91 -7.94 -13.53
CA LEU A 140 -3.26 -7.44 -13.83
C LEU A 140 -4.36 -8.29 -13.19
N ALA A 141 -4.23 -9.61 -13.21
CA ALA A 141 -5.20 -10.53 -12.60
C ALA A 141 -5.27 -10.43 -11.06
N PHE A 142 -4.24 -9.86 -10.43
CA PHE A 142 -4.12 -9.68 -8.98
C PHE A 142 -4.59 -8.30 -8.51
N THR A 143 -5.02 -7.43 -9.44
CA THR A 143 -5.56 -6.12 -9.11
C THR A 143 -6.89 -6.23 -8.38
N TYR A 144 -7.13 -5.28 -7.48
CA TYR A 144 -8.38 -5.19 -6.74
C TYR A 144 -9.60 -5.20 -7.69
N GLU A 145 -9.56 -4.41 -8.76
CA GLU A 145 -10.66 -4.27 -9.72
C GLU A 145 -10.97 -5.61 -10.41
N ARG A 146 -9.96 -6.33 -10.88
CA ARG A 146 -10.14 -7.63 -11.54
C ARG A 146 -10.62 -8.70 -10.58
N ARG A 147 -10.09 -8.72 -9.36
CA ARG A 147 -10.51 -9.65 -8.32
C ARG A 147 -11.95 -9.35 -7.87
N PHE A 148 -12.31 -8.08 -7.76
CA PHE A 148 -13.66 -7.65 -7.41
C PHE A 148 -14.68 -8.09 -8.48
N GLU A 149 -14.39 -7.85 -9.75
CA GLU A 149 -15.23 -8.25 -10.90
C GLU A 149 -15.34 -9.77 -11.07
N SER A 150 -14.31 -10.51 -10.66
CA SER A 150 -14.28 -11.99 -10.74
C SER A 150 -14.95 -12.67 -9.55
N HIS A 151 -15.39 -11.93 -8.55
CA HIS A 151 -16.03 -12.51 -7.36
C HIS A 151 -17.39 -13.11 -7.72
N PRO A 152 -17.79 -14.28 -7.15
CA PRO A 152 -19.07 -14.93 -7.42
C PRO A 152 -20.31 -14.05 -7.19
N ASP A 153 -20.25 -13.11 -6.25
CA ASP A 153 -21.36 -12.20 -5.95
C ASP A 153 -21.41 -10.98 -6.89
N TYR A 154 -20.38 -10.75 -7.71
CA TYR A 154 -20.33 -9.58 -8.58
C TYR A 154 -21.46 -9.51 -9.62
N PRO A 155 -21.87 -10.61 -10.30
CA PRO A 155 -22.99 -10.57 -11.24
C PRO A 155 -24.30 -10.07 -10.60
N GLN A 156 -24.55 -10.45 -9.34
CA GLN A 156 -25.71 -9.98 -8.59
C GLN A 156 -25.61 -8.48 -8.29
N LEU A 157 -24.45 -8.02 -7.84
CA LEU A 157 -24.19 -6.61 -7.61
C LEU A 157 -24.34 -5.77 -8.88
N TRP A 158 -23.81 -6.26 -10.01
CA TRP A 158 -23.96 -5.60 -11.30
C TRP A 158 -25.41 -5.47 -11.73
N SER A 159 -26.21 -6.54 -11.56
CA SER A 159 -27.65 -6.54 -11.85
C SER A 159 -28.41 -5.52 -11.01
N ILE A 160 -28.10 -5.42 -9.72
CA ILE A 160 -28.69 -4.43 -8.81
C ILE A 160 -28.31 -3.01 -9.25
N ARG A 161 -27.03 -2.75 -9.55
CA ARG A 161 -26.57 -1.44 -10.03
C ARG A 161 -27.26 -1.04 -11.35
N LYS A 162 -27.49 -2.01 -12.25
CA LYS A 162 -28.24 -1.79 -13.50
C LYS A 162 -29.69 -1.42 -13.21
N ALA A 163 -30.38 -2.15 -12.33
CA ALA A 163 -31.76 -1.87 -11.94
C ALA A 163 -31.91 -0.47 -11.30
N ILE A 164 -30.96 -0.06 -10.45
CA ILE A 164 -30.93 1.29 -9.87
C ILE A 164 -30.85 2.35 -10.97
N ARG A 165 -29.95 2.19 -11.95
CA ARG A 165 -29.80 3.14 -13.07
C ARG A 165 -31.08 3.25 -13.90
N GLU A 166 -31.71 2.13 -14.18
CA GLU A 166 -32.99 2.09 -14.93
C GLU A 166 -34.12 2.81 -14.16
N LEU A 167 -34.19 2.63 -12.84
CA LEU A 167 -35.17 3.32 -12.00
C LEU A 167 -34.96 4.84 -11.95
N TYR A 168 -33.70 5.29 -11.93
CA TYR A 168 -33.38 6.73 -12.01
C TYR A 168 -33.80 7.35 -13.36
N GLY A 169 -33.72 6.59 -14.45
CA GLY A 169 -34.16 7.03 -15.77
C GLY A 169 -35.68 7.18 -15.91
N ARG A 170 -36.47 6.62 -14.97
CA ARG A 170 -37.96 6.72 -14.98
C ARG A 170 -38.39 7.94 -14.18
N SER A 171 -38.53 9.10 -14.86
CA SER A 171 -39.07 10.31 -14.24
C SER A 171 -40.58 10.18 -14.12
N ARG A 172 -41.13 10.11 -12.90
CA ARG A 172 -42.56 10.03 -12.61
C ARG A 172 -42.97 10.99 -11.49
N LYS A 173 -44.30 11.32 -11.39
CA LYS A 173 -44.83 12.29 -10.44
C LYS A 173 -45.75 11.60 -9.42
N GLY A 174 -45.90 12.21 -8.23
CA GLY A 174 -46.84 11.77 -7.21
C GLY A 174 -46.42 10.56 -6.38
N ALA A 175 -47.38 9.75 -5.91
CA ALA A 175 -47.14 8.57 -5.05
C ALA A 175 -46.19 7.52 -5.67
N GLU A 176 -46.21 7.42 -6.98
CA GLU A 176 -45.31 6.52 -7.71
C GLU A 176 -43.82 6.89 -7.56
N ARG A 177 -43.54 8.18 -7.41
CA ARG A 177 -42.16 8.67 -7.15
C ARG A 177 -41.65 8.18 -5.80
N GLU A 178 -42.47 8.18 -4.78
CA GLU A 178 -42.11 7.73 -3.44
C GLU A 178 -41.85 6.21 -3.42
N ASN A 179 -42.67 5.42 -4.08
CA ASN A 179 -42.47 3.98 -4.22
C ASN A 179 -41.15 3.64 -4.95
N ILE A 180 -40.86 4.39 -6.02
CA ILE A 180 -39.59 4.23 -6.75
C ILE A 180 -38.40 4.58 -5.85
N ARG A 181 -38.50 5.67 -5.07
CA ARG A 181 -37.43 6.09 -4.13
C ARG A 181 -37.18 5.03 -3.06
N GLN A 182 -38.23 4.47 -2.47
CA GLN A 182 -38.10 3.39 -1.48
C GLN A 182 -37.43 2.15 -2.10
N LYS A 183 -37.81 1.77 -3.32
CA LYS A 183 -37.21 0.66 -4.05
C LYS A 183 -35.73 0.92 -4.36
N ILE A 184 -35.35 2.14 -4.78
CA ILE A 184 -33.97 2.52 -5.00
C ILE A 184 -33.15 2.41 -3.70
N ASN A 185 -33.70 2.89 -2.58
CA ASN A 185 -33.02 2.82 -1.29
C ASN A 185 -32.77 1.35 -0.87
N SER A 186 -33.77 0.50 -0.95
CA SER A 186 -33.63 -0.93 -0.65
C SER A 186 -32.59 -1.62 -1.55
N LEU A 187 -32.56 -1.28 -2.86
CA LEU A 187 -31.55 -1.81 -3.78
C LEU A 187 -30.14 -1.28 -3.46
N LYS A 188 -30.00 -0.02 -3.04
CA LYS A 188 -28.72 0.55 -2.59
C LYS A 188 -28.20 -0.14 -1.35
N ASP A 189 -29.05 -0.40 -0.36
CA ASP A 189 -28.67 -1.10 0.85
C ASP A 189 -28.12 -2.50 0.51
N ARG A 190 -28.84 -3.24 -0.35
CA ARG A 190 -28.40 -4.56 -0.81
C ARG A 190 -27.10 -4.52 -1.63
N ALA A 191 -26.93 -3.49 -2.48
CA ALA A 191 -25.67 -3.30 -3.21
C ALA A 191 -24.51 -3.04 -2.25
N THR A 192 -24.72 -2.22 -1.22
CA THR A 192 -23.72 -1.93 -0.19
C THR A 192 -23.34 -3.18 0.58
N GLU A 193 -24.30 -4.03 0.98
CA GLU A 193 -24.03 -5.30 1.64
C GLU A 193 -23.16 -6.24 0.77
N LEU A 194 -23.46 -6.34 -0.52
CA LEU A 194 -22.67 -7.14 -1.45
C LEU A 194 -21.26 -6.57 -1.66
N GLU A 195 -21.13 -5.25 -1.77
CA GLU A 195 -19.82 -4.59 -1.87
C GLU A 195 -18.95 -4.86 -0.65
N ILE A 196 -19.52 -4.74 0.55
CA ILE A 196 -18.85 -5.05 1.81
C ILE A 196 -18.41 -6.52 1.83
N ARG A 197 -19.30 -7.44 1.46
CA ARG A 197 -18.98 -8.88 1.43
C ARG A 197 -17.83 -9.19 0.46
N ILE A 198 -17.87 -8.66 -0.75
CA ILE A 198 -16.80 -8.84 -1.72
C ILE A 198 -15.48 -8.25 -1.18
N ASN A 199 -15.51 -7.05 -0.64
CA ASN A 199 -14.33 -6.40 -0.07
C ASN A 199 -13.71 -7.22 1.07
N GLU A 200 -14.52 -7.69 2.02
CA GLU A 200 -14.04 -8.49 3.13
C GLU A 200 -13.45 -9.82 2.64
N ALA A 201 -14.04 -10.46 1.63
CA ALA A 201 -13.49 -11.65 1.03
C ALA A 201 -12.11 -11.39 0.38
N LEU A 202 -11.97 -10.36 -0.44
CA LEU A 202 -10.71 -10.02 -1.12
C LEU A 202 -9.60 -9.69 -0.12
N PHE A 203 -9.89 -8.87 0.89
CA PHE A 203 -8.90 -8.50 1.92
C PHE A 203 -8.60 -9.66 2.87
N GLY A 204 -9.57 -10.53 3.14
CA GLY A 204 -9.38 -11.72 3.98
C GLY A 204 -8.51 -12.79 3.33
N GLU A 205 -8.57 -12.93 2.01
CA GLU A 205 -7.74 -13.88 1.25
C GLU A 205 -6.30 -13.36 1.05
N ALA A 206 -6.11 -12.06 0.95
CA ALA A 206 -4.81 -11.47 0.69
C ALA A 206 -3.89 -11.54 1.92
N ARG A 207 -2.64 -11.93 1.69
CA ARG A 207 -1.57 -11.90 2.70
C ARG A 207 -0.68 -10.66 2.53
N VAL A 208 -0.61 -10.12 1.33
CA VAL A 208 0.11 -8.90 0.99
C VAL A 208 -0.82 -7.94 0.27
N ILE A 209 -0.89 -6.73 0.77
CA ILE A 209 -1.51 -5.59 0.08
C ILE A 209 -0.38 -4.77 -0.54
N ALA A 210 -0.33 -4.76 -1.87
CA ALA A 210 0.74 -4.12 -2.63
C ALA A 210 0.22 -2.88 -3.37
N CYS A 211 0.88 -1.73 -3.18
CA CYS A 211 0.50 -0.48 -3.83
C CYS A 211 1.68 0.51 -3.91
N THR A 212 1.55 1.55 -4.72
CA THR A 212 2.48 2.69 -4.61
C THR A 212 2.24 3.44 -3.31
N LEU A 213 3.23 4.22 -2.86
CA LEU A 213 3.12 5.04 -1.65
C LEU A 213 1.88 5.95 -1.69
N VAL A 214 1.63 6.62 -2.80
CA VAL A 214 0.44 7.47 -2.98
C VAL A 214 -0.84 6.66 -2.99
N SER A 215 -0.84 5.48 -3.62
CA SER A 215 -2.01 4.60 -3.66
C SER A 215 -2.37 3.98 -2.30
N SER A 216 -1.49 4.05 -1.31
CA SER A 216 -1.82 3.65 0.06
C SER A 216 -2.90 4.53 0.70
N ALA A 217 -3.14 5.73 0.16
CA ALA A 217 -4.25 6.61 0.53
C ALA A 217 -5.56 6.27 -0.20
N ASN A 218 -5.62 5.22 -1.01
CA ASN A 218 -6.84 4.82 -1.70
C ASN A 218 -7.99 4.59 -0.71
N ARG A 219 -9.19 5.04 -1.09
CA ARG A 219 -10.39 4.96 -0.27
C ARG A 219 -10.70 3.54 0.24
N ILE A 220 -10.39 2.50 -0.55
CA ILE A 220 -10.62 1.11 -0.16
C ILE A 220 -9.74 0.66 1.01
N LEU A 221 -8.65 1.40 1.29
CA LEU A 221 -7.74 1.17 2.42
C LEU A 221 -8.07 2.05 3.63
N THR A 222 -9.11 2.87 3.56
CA THR A 222 -9.52 3.75 4.67
C THR A 222 -9.85 2.93 5.91
N GLY A 223 -9.28 3.33 7.06
CA GLY A 223 -9.47 2.64 8.35
C GLY A 223 -8.70 1.33 8.50
N ARG A 224 -8.03 0.84 7.46
CA ARG A 224 -7.19 -0.36 7.55
C ARG A 224 -5.82 -0.01 8.13
N LYS A 225 -5.35 -0.85 9.05
CA LYS A 225 -4.03 -0.79 9.69
C LYS A 225 -3.28 -2.09 9.43
N PHE A 226 -1.97 -1.98 9.36
CA PHE A 226 -1.09 -3.13 9.12
C PHE A 226 -0.05 -3.22 10.22
N SER A 227 0.28 -4.43 10.65
CA SER A 227 1.35 -4.62 11.64
C SER A 227 2.70 -4.21 11.06
N THR A 228 2.97 -4.56 9.80
CA THR A 228 4.24 -4.23 9.14
C THR A 228 4.01 -3.67 7.75
N LEU A 229 4.76 -2.61 7.44
CA LEU A 229 4.92 -2.02 6.12
C LEU A 229 6.36 -2.23 5.63
N PHE A 230 6.48 -2.71 4.39
CA PHE A 230 7.72 -2.76 3.66
C PHE A 230 7.71 -1.69 2.57
N ILE A 231 8.74 -0.86 2.49
CA ILE A 231 8.92 0.13 1.41
C ILE A 231 10.16 -0.25 0.63
N ASP A 232 9.99 -0.65 -0.63
CA ASP A 232 11.10 -0.89 -1.55
C ASP A 232 11.48 0.41 -2.27
N GLU A 233 12.77 0.53 -2.65
CA GLU A 233 13.34 1.73 -3.27
C GLU A 233 13.07 3.02 -2.48
N ALA A 234 13.09 2.92 -1.15
CA ALA A 234 12.75 4.02 -0.25
C ALA A 234 13.64 5.26 -0.46
N ALA A 235 14.90 5.09 -0.85
CA ALA A 235 15.81 6.20 -1.13
C ALA A 235 15.43 7.05 -2.36
N GLN A 236 14.59 6.52 -3.25
CA GLN A 236 14.07 7.24 -4.42
C GLN A 236 12.74 7.97 -4.13
N ALA A 237 12.15 7.73 -2.97
CA ALA A 237 10.89 8.33 -2.55
C ALA A 237 11.14 9.65 -1.81
N LEU A 238 10.20 10.59 -1.96
CA LEU A 238 10.12 11.75 -1.08
C LEU A 238 9.65 11.30 0.31
N GLU A 239 10.27 11.83 1.36
CA GLU A 239 9.87 11.55 2.74
C GLU A 239 8.36 11.74 2.97
N PRO A 240 7.73 12.84 2.53
CA PRO A 240 6.29 13.02 2.68
C PRO A 240 5.45 11.91 2.04
N ALA A 241 5.90 11.34 0.92
CA ALA A 241 5.22 10.21 0.28
C ALA A 241 5.31 8.95 1.13
N CYS A 242 6.45 8.68 1.76
CA CYS A 242 6.61 7.57 2.69
C CYS A 242 5.64 7.67 3.87
N TRP A 243 5.46 8.88 4.42
CA TRP A 243 4.52 9.10 5.53
C TRP A 243 3.07 8.79 5.18
N ILE A 244 2.65 8.88 3.91
CA ILE A 244 1.31 8.46 3.49
C ILE A 244 1.06 7.00 3.87
N ALA A 245 2.04 6.12 3.65
CA ALA A 245 1.96 4.70 3.96
C ALA A 245 2.28 4.40 5.43
N ILE A 246 3.32 5.04 6.00
CA ILE A 246 3.80 4.78 7.36
C ILE A 246 2.71 5.01 8.41
N ARG A 247 1.84 6.00 8.24
CA ARG A 247 0.72 6.25 9.17
C ARG A 247 -0.28 5.09 9.27
N LYS A 248 -0.18 4.08 8.41
CA LYS A 248 -1.04 2.87 8.41
C LYS A 248 -0.37 1.66 9.07
N ALA A 249 0.84 1.78 9.58
CA ALA A 249 1.62 0.66 10.07
C ALA A 249 2.19 0.89 11.47
N ASP A 250 2.47 -0.21 12.16
CA ASP A 250 3.10 -0.19 13.49
C ASP A 250 4.61 -0.44 13.40
N ARG A 251 5.06 -1.19 12.39
CA ARG A 251 6.46 -1.52 12.09
C ARG A 251 6.78 -1.18 10.66
N VAL A 252 7.95 -0.62 10.40
CA VAL A 252 8.35 -0.14 9.08
C VAL A 252 9.71 -0.70 8.70
N ILE A 253 9.77 -1.34 7.54
CA ILE A 253 11.00 -1.86 6.95
C ILE A 253 11.26 -1.10 5.66
N LEU A 254 12.39 -0.39 5.61
CA LEU A 254 12.83 0.35 4.45
C LEU A 254 13.91 -0.43 3.71
N ALA A 255 13.77 -0.55 2.40
CA ALA A 255 14.82 -1.10 1.54
C ALA A 255 15.20 -0.09 0.47
N GLY A 256 16.49 0.09 0.23
CA GLY A 256 16.96 1.03 -0.76
C GLY A 256 18.47 1.17 -0.81
N ASP A 257 18.90 2.09 -1.66
CA ASP A 257 20.28 2.47 -1.80
C ASP A 257 20.38 3.99 -1.92
N TYR A 258 20.81 4.65 -0.88
CA TYR A 258 20.94 6.11 -0.85
C TYR A 258 22.08 6.64 -1.76
N CYS A 259 22.94 5.77 -2.26
CA CYS A 259 23.97 6.11 -3.24
C CYS A 259 23.45 6.18 -4.68
N GLN A 260 22.20 5.73 -4.94
CA GLN A 260 21.56 5.89 -6.23
C GLN A 260 20.94 7.27 -6.40
N LEU A 261 20.32 7.50 -7.57
CA LEU A 261 19.66 8.76 -7.89
C LEU A 261 18.63 9.14 -6.82
N PRO A 262 18.71 10.37 -6.30
CA PRO A 262 17.74 10.88 -5.34
C PRO A 262 16.37 11.06 -5.99
N PRO A 263 15.32 11.33 -5.20
CA PRO A 263 14.03 11.74 -5.72
C PRO A 263 14.17 12.92 -6.69
N THR A 264 13.38 12.93 -7.75
CA THR A 264 13.35 14.07 -8.69
C THR A 264 12.80 15.30 -8.00
N ILE A 265 13.65 16.28 -7.75
CA ILE A 265 13.28 17.57 -7.16
C ILE A 265 13.08 18.56 -8.30
N LYS A 266 11.88 19.09 -8.45
CA LYS A 266 11.52 20.04 -9.50
C LYS A 266 11.75 21.51 -9.13
N CYS A 267 11.99 21.80 -7.85
CA CYS A 267 12.21 23.13 -7.32
C CYS A 267 13.66 23.27 -6.83
N MET A 268 14.39 24.26 -7.35
CA MET A 268 15.80 24.51 -6.96
C MET A 268 15.93 24.84 -5.47
N GLU A 269 14.98 25.56 -4.89
CA GLU A 269 14.97 25.89 -3.47
C GLU A 269 14.78 24.65 -2.59
N ALA A 270 13.91 23.73 -3.00
CA ALA A 270 13.71 22.47 -2.30
C ALA A 270 14.94 21.55 -2.36
N ALA A 271 15.78 21.67 -3.40
CA ALA A 271 17.02 20.91 -3.50
C ALA A 271 18.06 21.27 -2.41
N GLN A 272 17.93 22.46 -1.81
CA GLN A 272 18.81 22.95 -0.73
C GLN A 272 18.38 22.47 0.65
N ILE A 273 17.14 21.99 0.84
CA ILE A 273 16.60 21.56 2.13
C ILE A 273 17.17 20.21 2.59
N GLY A 274 17.98 19.58 1.75
CA GLY A 274 18.66 18.34 2.11
C GLY A 274 17.88 17.09 1.71
N ARG A 275 18.63 16.01 1.55
CA ARG A 275 18.10 14.66 1.35
C ARG A 275 17.63 14.16 2.70
N ALA A 276 16.50 13.47 2.74
CA ALA A 276 16.18 12.62 3.87
C ALA A 276 17.30 11.56 3.95
N SER A 277 18.24 11.79 4.84
CA SER A 277 19.38 10.91 5.11
C SER A 277 19.01 9.87 6.14
#